data_a3c3cf309a634989cd85e6046820da91
#
_entry.id   a3c3cf309a634989cd85e6046820da91
#
_cell.length_a   1.000
_cell.length_b   1.000
_cell.length_c   1.000
_cell.angle_alpha   90.00
_cell.angle_beta   90.00
_cell.angle_gamma   90.00
#
_symmetry.space_group_name_H-M   'P 1'
#
loop_
_entity.id
_entity.type
_entity.pdbx_description
1 polymer ?
#
loop_
_entity_poly.entity_id
_entity_poly.type
_entity_poly.pdbx_seq_one_letter_code
_entity_poly.pdbx_strand_id
1 'polypeptide(L)'
;LRSLYILSIVGLLLVIVVQIGGMMYAYDNTKKEAERALNECFRLAFIETVDNEINNLPFPDMTIPFYSYLSKDSIRSFEDEMFLNYQQAASFLEDVYHVAIPLDVMARLVEKKLKWKNIDRTVNIRPATDRSKRSVYVRFKSVLSEKAWLNEKKGEAIEAVMFSPFIPLVKDIVFLFLPTLLLVVFLVYSWARQMDSILKQGNDIEKQ
;
A
#
# COMPACT_ATOMS: atom_id res chain seq x y z
N LEU A 1 -45.46 16.61 -7.00
CA LEU A 1 -44.59 17.04 -5.90
C LEU A 1 -43.88 15.83 -5.24
N ARG A 2 -44.60 14.77 -4.82
CA ARG A 2 -43.98 13.57 -4.19
C ARG A 2 -42.97 12.90 -5.10
N SER A 3 -43.21 12.78 -6.41
CA SER A 3 -42.31 12.12 -7.33
C SER A 3 -40.98 12.89 -7.54
N LEU A 4 -41.04 14.24 -7.55
CA LEU A 4 -39.83 15.06 -7.62
C LEU A 4 -38.98 14.96 -6.36
N TYR A 5 -39.61 14.86 -5.19
CA TYR A 5 -38.91 14.65 -3.92
C TYR A 5 -38.20 13.30 -3.89
N ILE A 6 -38.85 12.23 -4.32
CA ILE A 6 -38.26 10.89 -4.42
C ILE A 6 -37.10 10.91 -5.41
N LEU A 7 -37.22 11.53 -6.57
CA LEU A 7 -36.18 11.64 -7.58
C LEU A 7 -34.93 12.35 -7.04
N SER A 8 -35.12 13.40 -6.24
CA SER A 8 -33.98 14.13 -5.62
C SER A 8 -33.27 13.33 -4.56
N ILE A 9 -34.01 12.56 -3.73
CA ILE A 9 -33.40 11.68 -2.74
C ILE A 9 -32.59 10.56 -3.44
N VAL A 10 -33.15 9.95 -4.49
CA VAL A 10 -32.46 8.94 -5.28
C VAL A 10 -31.20 9.50 -5.93
N GLY A 11 -31.28 10.72 -6.51
CA GLY A 11 -30.13 11.41 -7.08
C GLY A 11 -29.03 11.67 -6.05
N LEU A 12 -29.40 12.13 -4.85
CA LEU A 12 -28.46 12.35 -3.75
C LEU A 12 -27.78 11.05 -3.30
N LEU A 13 -28.55 9.98 -3.12
CA LEU A 13 -28.02 8.67 -2.75
C LEU A 13 -27.04 8.15 -3.81
N LEU A 14 -27.37 8.33 -5.08
CA LEU A 14 -26.50 7.90 -6.18
C LEU A 14 -25.17 8.65 -6.17
N VAL A 15 -25.19 9.96 -5.93
CA VAL A 15 -23.97 10.77 -5.80
C VAL A 15 -23.11 10.30 -4.63
N ILE A 16 -23.71 10.00 -3.47
CA ILE A 16 -23.00 9.48 -2.30
C ILE A 16 -22.35 8.14 -2.61
N VAL A 17 -23.07 7.23 -3.26
CA VAL A 17 -22.55 5.90 -3.65
C VAL A 17 -21.37 6.04 -4.61
N VAL A 18 -21.47 6.92 -5.61
CA VAL A 18 -20.38 7.19 -6.56
C VAL A 18 -19.16 7.77 -5.85
N GLN A 19 -19.36 8.69 -4.91
CA GLN A 19 -18.26 9.27 -4.14
C GLN A 19 -17.56 8.23 -3.26
N ILE A 20 -18.31 7.40 -2.53
CA ILE A 20 -17.75 6.32 -1.72
C ILE A 20 -16.97 5.34 -2.62
N GLY A 21 -17.54 4.95 -3.76
CA GLY A 21 -16.87 4.10 -4.74
C GLY A 21 -15.55 4.71 -5.26
N GLY A 22 -15.56 5.99 -5.59
CA GLY A 22 -14.37 6.74 -6.01
C GLY A 22 -13.30 6.81 -4.93
N MET A 23 -13.69 7.03 -3.67
CA MET A 23 -12.76 7.01 -2.53
C MET A 23 -12.15 5.63 -2.31
N MET A 24 -12.94 4.55 -2.39
CA MET A 24 -12.44 3.18 -2.26
C MET A 24 -11.48 2.84 -3.40
N TYR A 25 -11.79 3.22 -4.62
CA TYR A 25 -10.92 3.01 -5.77
C TYR A 25 -9.59 3.75 -5.64
N ALA A 26 -9.62 5.03 -5.27
CA ALA A 26 -8.42 5.83 -5.05
C ALA A 26 -7.54 5.24 -3.94
N TYR A 27 -8.18 4.80 -2.83
CA TYR A 27 -7.52 4.11 -1.73
C TYR A 27 -6.80 2.83 -2.20
N ASP A 28 -7.50 1.95 -2.91
CA ASP A 28 -6.93 0.69 -3.40
C ASP A 28 -5.77 0.93 -4.36
N ASN A 29 -5.89 1.92 -5.24
CA ASN A 29 -4.85 2.25 -6.21
C ASN A 29 -3.57 2.73 -5.51
N THR A 30 -3.70 3.68 -4.58
CA THR A 30 -2.54 4.20 -3.83
C THR A 30 -1.92 3.13 -2.92
N LYS A 31 -2.75 2.24 -2.36
CA LYS A 31 -2.23 1.11 -1.61
C LYS A 31 -1.36 0.21 -2.49
N LYS A 32 -1.82 -0.12 -3.69
CA LYS A 32 -1.05 -0.92 -4.65
C LYS A 32 0.24 -0.23 -5.08
N GLU A 33 0.22 1.08 -5.28
CA GLU A 33 1.43 1.86 -5.58
C GLU A 33 2.42 1.84 -4.42
N ALA A 34 1.94 2.01 -3.19
CA ALA A 34 2.76 1.91 -1.99
C ALA A 34 3.33 0.49 -1.79
N GLU A 35 2.56 -0.57 -2.08
CA GLU A 35 3.04 -1.96 -2.05
C GLU A 35 4.14 -2.19 -3.09
N ARG A 36 3.97 -1.70 -4.32
CA ARG A 36 5.00 -1.81 -5.37
C ARG A 36 6.28 -1.07 -4.99
N ALA A 37 6.15 0.16 -4.51
CA ALA A 37 7.30 0.95 -4.09
C ALA A 37 8.04 0.29 -2.91
N LEU A 38 7.28 -0.24 -1.93
CA LEU A 38 7.86 -0.95 -0.80
C LEU A 38 8.58 -2.23 -1.23
N ASN A 39 7.97 -3.04 -2.13
CA ASN A 39 8.59 -4.25 -2.66
C ASN A 39 9.90 -3.97 -3.37
N GLU A 40 9.91 -3.00 -4.27
CA GLU A 40 11.10 -2.61 -5.00
C GLU A 40 12.22 -2.11 -4.06
N CYS A 41 11.87 -1.21 -3.12
CA CYS A 41 12.84 -0.71 -2.14
C CYS A 41 13.36 -1.81 -1.20
N PHE A 42 12.50 -2.76 -0.82
CA PHE A 42 12.85 -3.89 0.02
C PHE A 42 13.80 -4.85 -0.69
N ARG A 43 13.52 -5.22 -1.95
CA ARG A 43 14.40 -6.06 -2.77
C ARG A 43 15.79 -5.44 -2.90
N LEU A 44 15.84 -4.16 -3.28
CA LEU A 44 17.12 -3.45 -3.44
C LEU A 44 17.89 -3.32 -2.13
N ALA A 45 17.21 -3.09 -1.00
CA ALA A 45 17.86 -3.02 0.30
C ALA A 45 18.35 -4.39 0.77
N PHE A 46 17.60 -5.46 0.50
CA PHE A 46 17.99 -6.82 0.79
C PHE A 46 19.27 -7.19 0.02
N ILE A 47 19.28 -6.97 -1.29
CA ILE A 47 20.45 -7.22 -2.15
C ILE A 47 21.66 -6.46 -1.65
N GLU A 48 21.52 -5.14 -1.40
CA GLU A 48 22.61 -4.29 -0.92
C GLU A 48 23.14 -4.74 0.46
N THR A 49 22.24 -5.19 1.35
CA THR A 49 22.65 -5.67 2.67
C THR A 49 23.43 -6.99 2.57
N VAL A 50 22.91 -7.95 1.79
CA VAL A 50 23.60 -9.24 1.59
C VAL A 50 24.94 -9.05 0.88
N ASP A 51 25.00 -8.19 -0.12
CA ASP A 51 26.24 -7.87 -0.85
C ASP A 51 27.30 -7.26 0.08
N ASN A 52 26.89 -6.36 0.96
CA ASN A 52 27.78 -5.79 1.97
C ASN A 52 28.33 -6.86 2.93
N GLU A 53 27.47 -7.79 3.37
CA GLU A 53 27.95 -8.89 4.25
C GLU A 53 28.91 -9.82 3.52
N ILE A 54 28.68 -10.11 2.23
CA ILE A 54 29.60 -10.89 1.40
C ILE A 54 30.96 -10.18 1.30
N ASN A 55 30.96 -8.88 1.01
CA ASN A 55 32.18 -8.09 0.83
C ASN A 55 32.96 -7.91 2.16
N ASN A 56 32.33 -8.07 3.30
CA ASN A 56 32.95 -8.03 4.62
C ASN A 56 33.56 -9.36 5.07
N LEU A 57 33.36 -10.45 4.30
CA LEU A 57 33.98 -11.73 4.62
C LEU A 57 35.51 -11.66 4.52
N PRO A 58 36.23 -12.36 5.39
CA PRO A 58 37.69 -12.36 5.40
C PRO A 58 38.35 -12.99 4.15
N PHE A 59 37.53 -13.60 3.27
CA PHE A 59 37.98 -14.26 2.04
C PHE A 59 37.14 -13.76 0.84
N PRO A 60 37.43 -12.57 0.30
CA PRO A 60 36.63 -12.00 -0.79
C PRO A 60 36.68 -12.75 -2.12
N ASP A 61 37.67 -13.66 -2.30
CA ASP A 61 37.84 -14.44 -3.53
C ASP A 61 36.98 -15.72 -3.62
N MET A 62 36.16 -16.00 -2.61
CA MET A 62 35.21 -17.12 -2.72
C MET A 62 34.06 -16.68 -3.62
N THR A 63 34.04 -17.14 -4.84
CA THR A 63 32.88 -17.17 -5.70
C THR A 63 31.74 -17.89 -4.97
N ILE A 64 30.81 -17.15 -4.40
CA ILE A 64 29.53 -17.71 -3.95
C ILE A 64 28.94 -18.37 -5.19
N PRO A 65 28.69 -19.69 -5.18
CA PRO A 65 28.12 -20.33 -6.35
C PRO A 65 26.70 -19.79 -6.56
N PHE A 66 26.57 -18.76 -7.39
CA PHE A 66 25.30 -18.38 -7.92
C PHE A 66 24.84 -19.50 -8.85
N TYR A 67 24.08 -20.44 -8.30
CA TYR A 67 23.42 -21.43 -9.11
C TYR A 67 22.33 -20.73 -9.92
N SER A 68 22.65 -20.38 -11.16
CA SER A 68 21.64 -20.04 -12.13
C SER A 68 20.81 -21.30 -12.43
N TYR A 69 19.78 -21.52 -11.64
CA TYR A 69 18.71 -22.42 -12.04
C TYR A 69 17.96 -21.74 -13.17
N LEU A 70 18.48 -21.85 -14.37
CA LEU A 70 17.75 -21.59 -15.60
C LEU A 70 16.59 -22.59 -15.70
N SER A 71 15.52 -22.35 -14.94
CA SER A 71 14.24 -22.96 -15.24
C SER A 71 13.74 -22.40 -16.57
N LYS A 72 13.83 -23.22 -17.61
CA LYS A 72 13.44 -22.90 -18.99
C LYS A 72 11.97 -22.50 -19.17
N ASP A 73 11.13 -22.57 -18.12
CA ASP A 73 9.67 -22.52 -18.27
C ASP A 73 8.99 -21.31 -17.62
N SER A 74 9.72 -20.36 -17.06
CA SER A 74 9.10 -19.13 -16.56
C SER A 74 9.86 -17.91 -17.05
N ILE A 75 9.15 -17.01 -17.72
CA ILE A 75 9.61 -15.65 -18.05
C ILE A 75 9.70 -14.87 -16.72
N ARG A 76 10.74 -15.19 -15.93
CA ARG A 76 11.08 -14.36 -14.78
C ARG A 76 11.88 -13.18 -15.28
N SER A 77 11.56 -12.00 -14.73
CA SER A 77 12.38 -10.83 -15.01
C SER A 77 13.79 -11.05 -14.43
N PHE A 78 14.80 -10.44 -15.03
CA PHE A 78 16.17 -10.46 -14.51
C PHE A 78 16.25 -10.04 -13.04
N GLU A 79 15.39 -9.13 -12.61
CA GLU A 79 15.29 -8.66 -11.23
C GLU A 79 14.79 -9.74 -10.26
N ASP A 80 13.82 -10.57 -10.69
CA ASP A 80 13.31 -11.68 -9.87
C ASP A 80 14.37 -12.76 -9.70
N GLU A 81 15.13 -13.05 -10.75
CA GLU A 81 16.23 -14.02 -10.73
C GLU A 81 17.38 -13.54 -9.83
N MET A 82 17.75 -12.27 -9.96
CA MET A 82 18.76 -11.66 -9.09
C MET A 82 18.35 -11.72 -7.63
N PHE A 83 17.11 -11.36 -7.31
CA PHE A 83 16.60 -11.40 -5.94
C PHE A 83 16.62 -12.81 -5.34
N LEU A 84 16.26 -13.82 -6.14
CA LEU A 84 16.33 -15.23 -5.71
C LEU A 84 17.76 -15.66 -5.42
N ASN A 85 18.73 -15.28 -6.26
CA ASN A 85 20.15 -15.59 -6.05
C ASN A 85 20.66 -14.99 -4.73
N TYR A 86 20.28 -13.76 -4.40
CA TYR A 86 20.65 -13.15 -3.12
C TYR A 86 19.97 -13.79 -1.91
N GLN A 87 18.78 -14.35 -2.04
CA GLN A 87 18.16 -15.16 -0.98
C GLN A 87 18.95 -16.45 -0.72
N GLN A 88 19.45 -17.10 -1.78
CA GLN A 88 20.32 -18.26 -1.65
C GLN A 88 21.67 -17.89 -1.00
N ALA A 89 22.24 -16.74 -1.39
CA ALA A 89 23.45 -16.21 -0.77
C ALA A 89 23.26 -15.90 0.72
N ALA A 90 22.12 -15.33 1.11
CA ALA A 90 21.79 -15.07 2.52
C ALA A 90 21.73 -16.39 3.32
N SER A 91 21.07 -17.43 2.78
CA SER A 91 21.04 -18.76 3.40
C SER A 91 22.43 -19.35 3.55
N PHE A 92 23.29 -19.18 2.56
CA PHE A 92 24.67 -19.66 2.59
C PHE A 92 25.53 -18.92 3.65
N LEU A 93 25.37 -17.59 3.76
CA LEU A 93 26.04 -16.77 4.77
C LEU A 93 25.69 -17.27 6.19
N GLU A 94 24.44 -17.56 6.45
CA GLU A 94 23.98 -18.05 7.74
C GLU A 94 24.47 -19.48 8.02
N ASP A 95 24.30 -20.39 7.06
CA ASP A 95 24.59 -21.81 7.25
C ASP A 95 26.11 -22.11 7.36
N VAL A 96 26.94 -21.39 6.60
CA VAL A 96 28.36 -21.66 6.49
C VAL A 96 29.22 -20.72 7.35
N TYR A 97 28.88 -19.43 7.32
CA TYR A 97 29.67 -18.40 8.00
C TYR A 97 29.07 -17.94 9.32
N HIS A 98 27.84 -18.37 9.65
CA HIS A 98 27.09 -17.95 10.83
C HIS A 98 26.91 -16.43 10.92
N VAL A 99 26.85 -15.77 9.74
CA VAL A 99 26.64 -14.33 9.61
C VAL A 99 25.13 -14.07 9.52
N ALA A 100 24.61 -13.34 10.51
CA ALA A 100 23.22 -12.93 10.52
C ALA A 100 23.05 -11.64 9.72
N ILE A 101 22.02 -11.56 8.89
CA ILE A 101 21.68 -10.35 8.14
C ILE A 101 21.19 -9.27 9.12
N PRO A 102 21.80 -8.07 9.14
CA PRO A 102 21.46 -7.00 10.07
C PRO A 102 20.15 -6.30 9.66
N LEU A 103 19.02 -6.72 10.25
CA LEU A 103 17.68 -6.25 9.89
C LEU A 103 17.45 -4.74 10.15
N ASP A 104 18.14 -4.17 11.14
CA ASP A 104 18.08 -2.74 11.45
C ASP A 104 18.78 -1.88 10.39
N VAL A 105 19.91 -2.36 9.84
CA VAL A 105 20.60 -1.71 8.72
C VAL A 105 19.71 -1.76 7.48
N MET A 106 19.16 -2.93 7.20
CA MET A 106 18.27 -3.14 6.08
C MET A 106 17.01 -2.25 6.18
N ALA A 107 16.40 -2.12 7.36
CA ALA A 107 15.25 -1.23 7.56
C ALA A 107 15.59 0.23 7.20
N ARG A 108 16.73 0.74 7.68
CA ARG A 108 17.22 2.09 7.33
C ARG A 108 17.47 2.27 5.83
N LEU A 109 17.97 1.24 5.16
CA LEU A 109 18.17 1.27 3.70
C LEU A 109 16.83 1.33 2.96
N VAL A 110 15.83 0.55 3.39
CA VAL A 110 14.47 0.61 2.82
C VAL A 110 13.89 2.02 2.99
N GLU A 111 13.97 2.59 4.19
CA GLU A 111 13.49 3.96 4.46
C GLU A 111 14.19 5.01 3.59
N LYS A 112 15.52 4.92 3.46
CA LYS A 112 16.30 5.79 2.59
C LYS A 112 15.85 5.70 1.13
N LYS A 113 15.63 4.50 0.61
CA LYS A 113 15.18 4.27 -0.76
C LYS A 113 13.74 4.74 -0.97
N LEU A 114 12.83 4.54 0.00
CA LEU A 114 11.47 5.08 -0.03
C LEU A 114 11.45 6.60 -0.04
N LYS A 115 12.34 7.24 0.71
CA LYS A 115 12.46 8.69 0.72
C LYS A 115 12.87 9.26 -0.64
N TRP A 116 13.69 8.56 -1.42
CA TRP A 116 13.99 8.94 -2.81
C TRP A 116 12.76 8.88 -3.73
N LYS A 117 11.78 8.06 -3.38
CA LYS A 117 10.47 7.99 -4.05
C LYS A 117 9.43 8.94 -3.45
N ASN A 118 9.84 9.91 -2.64
CA ASN A 118 8.99 10.85 -1.91
C ASN A 118 8.03 10.18 -0.91
N ILE A 119 8.37 8.99 -0.44
CA ILE A 119 7.62 8.27 0.60
C ILE A 119 8.41 8.35 1.90
N ASP A 120 8.12 9.36 2.73
CA ASP A 120 8.77 9.54 4.04
C ASP A 120 8.00 8.78 5.12
N ARG A 121 8.35 7.51 5.33
CA ARG A 121 7.69 6.59 6.24
C ARG A 121 8.69 5.67 6.92
N THR A 122 8.39 5.33 8.17
CA THR A 122 9.14 4.34 8.92
C THR A 122 8.77 2.93 8.47
N VAL A 123 9.78 2.08 8.39
CA VAL A 123 9.66 0.69 7.98
C VAL A 123 10.22 -0.19 9.10
N ASN A 124 9.50 -1.24 9.43
CA ASN A 124 9.98 -2.26 10.33
C ASN A 124 10.14 -3.57 9.56
N ILE A 125 11.28 -4.24 9.73
CA ILE A 125 11.51 -5.56 9.19
C ILE A 125 11.27 -6.58 10.29
N ARG A 126 10.49 -7.59 9.98
CA ARG A 126 10.10 -8.62 10.94
C ARG A 126 10.03 -10.00 10.28
N PRO A 127 10.01 -11.08 11.08
CA PRO A 127 9.71 -12.40 10.57
C PRO A 127 8.39 -12.41 9.81
N ALA A 128 8.38 -13.04 8.63
CA ALA A 128 7.20 -13.11 7.79
C ALA A 128 6.15 -13.99 8.44
N THR A 129 4.95 -13.43 8.60
CA THR A 129 3.82 -14.12 9.21
C THR A 129 2.83 -14.56 8.13
N ASP A 130 2.11 -15.64 8.38
CA ASP A 130 1.04 -16.09 7.50
C ASP A 130 -0.02 -14.98 7.36
N ARG A 131 -0.24 -14.54 6.11
CA ARG A 131 -1.18 -13.47 5.79
C ARG A 131 -2.63 -13.81 6.16
N SER A 132 -2.97 -15.10 6.24
CA SER A 132 -4.32 -15.56 6.58
C SER A 132 -4.69 -15.29 8.04
N LYS A 133 -3.70 -15.26 8.93
CA LYS A 133 -3.89 -15.08 10.37
C LYS A 133 -3.95 -13.63 10.84
N ARG A 134 -3.85 -12.65 9.90
CA ARG A 134 -3.84 -11.24 10.27
C ARG A 134 -5.23 -10.67 10.44
N SER A 135 -5.42 -9.87 11.49
CA SER A 135 -6.67 -9.15 11.69
C SER A 135 -6.93 -8.17 10.52
N VAL A 136 -8.19 -7.97 10.17
CA VAL A 136 -8.63 -7.01 9.14
C VAL A 136 -8.06 -5.60 9.42
N TYR A 137 -8.00 -5.20 10.69
CA TYR A 137 -7.46 -3.92 11.13
C TYR A 137 -5.99 -3.70 10.74
N VAL A 138 -5.15 -4.73 10.87
CA VAL A 138 -3.73 -4.67 10.47
C VAL A 138 -3.61 -4.54 8.95
N ARG A 139 -4.50 -5.19 8.18
CA ARG A 139 -4.53 -5.10 6.72
C ARG A 139 -4.82 -3.69 6.21
N PHE A 140 -5.62 -2.91 6.94
CA PHE A 140 -5.94 -1.53 6.59
C PHE A 140 -4.85 -0.53 7.00
N LYS A 141 -4.12 -0.79 8.10
CA LYS A 141 -3.12 0.14 8.64
C LYS A 141 -1.70 -0.07 8.15
N SER A 142 -1.40 -1.18 7.50
CA SER A 142 -0.04 -1.48 7.07
C SER A 142 0.02 -1.96 5.63
N VAL A 143 1.10 -1.55 4.96
CA VAL A 143 1.55 -2.09 3.69
C VAL A 143 2.68 -3.05 3.96
N LEU A 144 2.69 -4.17 3.27
CA LEU A 144 3.63 -5.25 3.47
C LEU A 144 4.38 -5.52 2.18
N SER A 145 5.69 -5.76 2.30
CA SER A 145 6.46 -6.25 1.18
C SER A 145 6.16 -7.73 0.88
N GLU A 146 6.69 -8.20 -0.21
CA GLU A 146 6.86 -9.62 -0.43
C GLU A 146 7.80 -10.21 0.64
N LYS A 147 7.84 -11.54 0.68
CA LYS A 147 8.73 -12.28 1.59
C LYS A 147 10.10 -12.42 0.95
N ALA A 148 11.16 -12.23 1.75
CA ALA A 148 12.52 -12.66 1.43
C ALA A 148 12.91 -13.80 2.37
N TRP A 149 13.41 -14.87 1.79
CA TRP A 149 13.93 -16.00 2.57
C TRP A 149 15.34 -15.69 3.05
N LEU A 150 15.55 -15.72 4.36
CA LEU A 150 16.89 -15.74 4.95
C LEU A 150 17.44 -17.16 4.94
N ASN A 151 16.61 -18.13 5.31
CA ASN A 151 16.95 -19.52 5.25
C ASN A 151 15.69 -20.34 4.92
N GLU A 152 15.60 -20.80 3.67
CA GLU A 152 14.45 -21.56 3.20
C GLU A 152 14.33 -22.91 3.89
N LYS A 153 15.47 -23.56 4.18
CA LYS A 153 15.51 -24.87 4.85
C LYS A 153 14.99 -24.81 6.28
N LYS A 154 15.26 -23.71 6.99
CA LYS A 154 14.76 -23.47 8.35
C LYS A 154 13.36 -22.83 8.35
N GLY A 155 12.85 -22.44 7.19
CA GLY A 155 11.58 -21.73 7.07
C GLY A 155 11.63 -20.27 7.56
N GLU A 156 12.83 -19.69 7.62
CA GLU A 156 13.04 -18.32 8.09
C GLU A 156 12.90 -17.34 6.93
N ALA A 157 11.84 -16.56 6.99
CA ALA A 157 11.56 -15.50 6.02
C ALA A 157 11.28 -14.19 6.73
N ILE A 158 11.59 -13.08 6.08
CA ILE A 158 11.35 -11.73 6.55
C ILE A 158 10.44 -10.97 5.59
N GLU A 159 9.79 -9.94 6.11
CA GLU A 159 8.98 -9.00 5.35
C GLU A 159 9.15 -7.59 5.92
N ALA A 160 9.10 -6.60 5.06
CA ALA A 160 9.04 -5.21 5.47
C ALA A 160 7.59 -4.79 5.71
N VAL A 161 7.37 -4.04 6.77
CA VAL A 161 6.08 -3.51 7.18
C VAL A 161 6.19 -1.99 7.23
N MET A 162 5.42 -1.31 6.40
CA MET A 162 5.28 0.14 6.43
C MET A 162 3.95 0.50 7.09
N PHE A 163 4.02 1.25 8.19
CA PHE A 163 2.83 1.67 8.91
C PHE A 163 2.27 2.98 8.37
N SER A 164 0.95 3.08 8.37
CA SER A 164 0.20 4.30 8.09
C SER A 164 0.51 5.00 6.74
N PRO A 165 0.42 4.28 5.58
CA PRO A 165 0.54 4.94 4.29
C PRO A 165 -0.61 5.93 4.00
N PHE A 166 -1.65 5.95 4.88
CA PHE A 166 -2.96 6.55 4.60
C PHE A 166 -3.14 7.99 5.05
N ILE A 167 -2.32 8.51 5.98
CA ILE A 167 -2.54 9.87 6.49
C ILE A 167 -2.40 10.94 5.39
N PRO A 168 -1.40 10.92 4.49
CA PRO A 168 -1.37 11.84 3.35
C PRO A 168 -2.50 11.56 2.37
N LEU A 169 -2.78 10.29 2.08
CA LEU A 169 -3.83 9.89 1.16
C LEU A 169 -5.21 10.36 1.58
N VAL A 170 -5.54 10.20 2.88
CA VAL A 170 -6.82 10.69 3.42
C VAL A 170 -6.91 12.20 3.26
N LYS A 171 -5.82 12.96 3.44
CA LYS A 171 -5.82 14.40 3.19
C LYS A 171 -6.13 14.72 1.73
N ASP A 172 -5.47 14.06 0.79
CA ASP A 172 -5.65 14.32 -0.64
C ASP A 172 -7.05 13.90 -1.12
N ILE A 173 -7.54 12.76 -0.65
CA ILE A 173 -8.90 12.29 -0.93
C ILE A 173 -9.93 13.23 -0.32
N VAL A 174 -9.81 13.61 0.95
CA VAL A 174 -10.73 14.53 1.62
C VAL A 174 -10.70 15.89 0.93
N PHE A 175 -9.51 16.39 0.57
CA PHE A 175 -9.39 17.67 -0.14
C PHE A 175 -10.04 17.64 -1.53
N LEU A 176 -10.00 16.50 -2.22
CA LEU A 176 -10.63 16.34 -3.53
C LEU A 176 -12.16 16.19 -3.42
N PHE A 177 -12.66 15.47 -2.43
CA PHE A 177 -14.09 15.15 -2.31
C PHE A 177 -14.88 16.12 -1.43
N LEU A 178 -14.23 16.82 -0.50
CA LEU A 178 -14.89 17.78 0.39
C LEU A 178 -15.64 18.91 -0.36
N PRO A 179 -15.04 19.55 -1.40
CA PRO A 179 -15.75 20.58 -2.17
C PRO A 179 -16.97 20.04 -2.90
N THR A 180 -16.91 18.84 -3.47
CA THR A 180 -18.03 18.21 -4.16
C THR A 180 -19.15 17.84 -3.18
N LEU A 181 -18.81 17.34 -2.00
CA LEU A 181 -19.76 17.06 -0.94
C LEU A 181 -20.47 18.34 -0.46
N LEU A 182 -19.72 19.41 -0.22
CA LEU A 182 -20.28 20.71 0.16
C LEU A 182 -21.22 21.27 -0.91
N LEU A 183 -20.83 21.13 -2.19
CA LEU A 183 -21.67 21.56 -3.32
C LEU A 183 -22.98 20.78 -3.36
N VAL A 184 -22.95 19.47 -3.15
CA VAL A 184 -24.15 18.62 -3.10
C VAL A 184 -25.04 19.04 -1.93
N VAL A 185 -24.50 19.25 -0.74
CA VAL A 185 -25.24 19.70 0.43
C VAL A 185 -25.89 21.07 0.16
N PHE A 186 -25.14 21.99 -0.45
CA PHE A 186 -25.65 23.30 -0.83
C PHE A 186 -26.82 23.23 -1.84
N LEU A 187 -26.68 22.38 -2.86
CA LEU A 187 -27.75 22.18 -3.86
C LEU A 187 -29.01 21.59 -3.23
N VAL A 188 -28.87 20.61 -2.34
CA VAL A 188 -30.01 20.01 -1.62
C VAL A 188 -30.68 21.03 -0.72
N TYR A 189 -29.91 21.81 0.03
CA TYR A 189 -30.44 22.88 0.88
C TYR A 189 -31.17 23.95 0.07
N SER A 190 -30.57 24.42 -1.02
CA SER A 190 -31.14 25.41 -1.91
C SER A 190 -32.46 24.92 -2.51
N TRP A 191 -32.51 23.67 -2.95
CA TRP A 191 -33.68 23.03 -3.50
C TRP A 191 -34.79 22.89 -2.44
N ALA A 192 -34.48 22.44 -1.23
CA ALA A 192 -35.44 22.32 -0.14
C ALA A 192 -36.08 23.66 0.21
N ARG A 193 -35.28 24.73 0.24
CA ARG A 193 -35.76 26.10 0.48
C ARG A 193 -36.66 26.62 -0.63
N GLN A 194 -36.37 26.29 -1.90
CA GLN A 194 -37.26 26.65 -3.03
C GLN A 194 -38.58 25.91 -2.93
N MET A 195 -38.60 24.64 -2.57
CA MET A 195 -39.81 23.85 -2.39
C MET A 195 -40.70 24.40 -1.27
N ASP A 196 -40.10 24.79 -0.13
CA ASP A 196 -40.83 25.42 0.96
C ASP A 196 -41.51 26.75 0.53
N SER A 197 -40.82 27.54 -0.30
CA SER A 197 -41.36 28.77 -0.86
C SER A 197 -42.56 28.52 -1.78
N ILE A 198 -42.45 27.52 -2.67
CA ILE A 198 -43.54 27.15 -3.60
C ILE A 198 -44.76 26.61 -2.82
N LEU A 199 -44.55 25.81 -1.78
CA LEU A 199 -45.65 25.31 -0.95
C LEU A 199 -46.36 26.40 -0.20
N LYS A 200 -45.65 27.41 0.31
CA LYS A 200 -46.24 28.58 0.97
C LYS A 200 -47.07 29.39 -0.02
N GLN A 201 -46.56 29.68 -1.22
CA GLN A 201 -47.28 30.38 -2.26
C GLN A 201 -48.57 29.64 -2.70
N GLY A 202 -48.49 28.30 -2.84
CA GLY A 202 -49.65 27.47 -3.17
C GLY A 202 -50.76 27.55 -2.11
N ASN A 203 -50.39 27.48 -0.82
CA ASN A 203 -51.35 27.60 0.28
C ASN A 203 -51.96 28.99 0.41
N ASP A 204 -51.26 30.04 0.01
CA ASP A 204 -51.78 31.42 0.04
C ASP A 204 -52.79 31.67 -1.10
N ILE A 205 -52.63 30.99 -2.24
CA ILE A 205 -53.58 31.04 -3.37
C ILE A 205 -54.89 30.30 -3.05
N GLU A 206 -54.82 29.17 -2.33
CA GLU A 206 -56.01 28.42 -1.92
C GLU A 206 -56.86 29.13 -0.86
N LYS A 207 -56.31 30.14 -0.18
CA LYS A 207 -57.02 30.92 0.84
C LYS A 207 -57.68 32.22 0.33
N GLN A 208 -57.47 32.58 -0.92
CA GLN A 208 -58.15 33.68 -1.63
C GLN A 208 -59.37 33.18 -2.43
#